data_7a0efe5b87a2fa4f2509215d77843624
#
_entry.id   7a0efe5b87a2fa4f2509215d77843624
#
_cell.length_a   1.000
_cell.length_b   1.000
_cell.length_c   1.000
_cell.angle_alpha   90.00
_cell.angle_beta   90.00
_cell.angle_gamma   90.00
#
_symmetry.space_group_name_H-M   'P 1'
#
loop_
_entity.id
_entity.type
_entity.pdbx_description
1 polymer ?
#
loop_
_entity_poly.entity_id
_entity_poly.type
_entity_poly.pdbx_seq_one_letter_code
_entity_poly.pdbx_strand_id
1 'polypeptide(L)'
;MFVNFILIILLFQCSINIKENNLETNKNTMLVHFIDVGQGDSILIQVNKKNLLIDSGPNESEDKLKKYLKKLNISKFDYVIATHPHEDHIGNMSYIINNFEVINFYAPKVENSTKAFETMAESLIRKDLKIKILKANMKSIDLGNNVIIDVFSPLSNRYEDLNNYSPIIKISYKNTSFLFTGDAEELAENEVLNAGFDLKCDVLKIGHHGSSSSTSEKFLNASNPSIAVISVGEDNTYGHPTDVVLSRLKEAEIYRTDINGNIVITSDGLSLK
;
A
#
# COMPACT_ATOMS: atom_id res chain seq x y z
N MET A 1 -4.35 -60.37 26.69
CA MET A 1 -4.05 -60.12 25.27
C MET A 1 -4.57 -58.72 24.93
N PHE A 2 -3.68 -57.71 25.11
CA PHE A 2 -4.04 -56.31 24.86
C PHE A 2 -3.59 -55.96 23.45
N VAL A 3 -4.52 -55.55 22.59
CA VAL A 3 -4.26 -55.09 21.23
C VAL A 3 -4.12 -53.57 21.30
N ASN A 4 -2.88 -53.08 21.11
CA ASN A 4 -2.59 -51.64 20.97
C ASN A 4 -2.99 -51.19 19.56
N PHE A 5 -4.00 -50.29 19.50
CA PHE A 5 -4.32 -49.53 18.29
C PHE A 5 -3.37 -48.32 18.22
N ILE A 6 -2.40 -48.38 17.32
CA ILE A 6 -1.58 -47.22 16.96
C ILE A 6 -2.35 -46.43 15.91
N LEU A 7 -2.85 -45.25 16.33
CA LEU A 7 -3.47 -44.27 15.43
C LEU A 7 -2.35 -43.49 14.70
N ILE A 8 -2.11 -43.83 13.44
CA ILE A 8 -1.18 -43.07 12.58
C ILE A 8 -1.93 -41.84 12.07
N ILE A 9 -1.63 -40.68 12.65
CA ILE A 9 -2.08 -39.38 12.13
C ILE A 9 -1.14 -39.01 10.98
N LEU A 10 -1.62 -39.19 9.74
CA LEU A 10 -0.96 -38.66 8.54
C LEU A 10 -1.23 -37.15 8.49
N LEU A 11 -0.25 -36.38 8.95
CA LEU A 11 -0.19 -34.95 8.67
C LEU A 11 0.17 -34.75 7.19
N PHE A 12 -0.83 -34.43 6.39
CA PHE A 12 -0.64 -33.92 5.03
C PHE A 12 -0.05 -32.50 5.16
N GLN A 13 1.28 -32.41 5.15
CA GLN A 13 1.97 -31.15 4.87
C GLN A 13 1.79 -30.85 3.39
N CYS A 14 0.81 -30.01 3.08
CA CYS A 14 0.70 -29.43 1.75
C CYS A 14 1.81 -28.36 1.62
N SER A 15 2.99 -28.79 1.22
CA SER A 15 4.06 -27.89 0.82
C SER A 15 3.65 -27.26 -0.50
N ILE A 16 3.12 -26.05 -0.46
CA ILE A 16 2.93 -25.24 -1.65
C ILE A 16 4.35 -24.86 -2.12
N ASN A 17 4.89 -25.62 -3.07
CA ASN A 17 6.05 -25.22 -3.82
C ASN A 17 5.67 -24.02 -4.69
N ILE A 18 5.86 -22.82 -4.16
CA ILE A 18 5.86 -21.60 -4.97
C ILE A 18 7.13 -21.70 -5.83
N LYS A 19 6.97 -22.22 -7.05
CA LYS A 19 8.00 -22.08 -8.08
C LYS A 19 8.26 -20.58 -8.21
N GLU A 20 9.48 -20.16 -7.89
CA GLU A 20 10.01 -18.85 -8.23
C GLU A 20 10.00 -18.68 -9.76
N ASN A 21 8.84 -18.37 -10.31
CA ASN A 21 8.76 -17.88 -11.66
C ASN A 21 9.31 -16.46 -11.63
N ASN A 22 10.35 -16.19 -12.43
CA ASN A 22 10.71 -14.83 -12.80
C ASN A 22 9.42 -14.10 -13.19
N LEU A 23 8.97 -13.17 -12.35
CA LEU A 23 7.83 -12.29 -12.61
C LEU A 23 8.26 -11.29 -13.71
N GLU A 24 8.46 -11.79 -14.93
CA GLU A 24 8.48 -10.93 -16.10
C GLU A 24 7.08 -10.32 -16.19
N THR A 25 7.00 -9.00 -16.08
CA THR A 25 5.78 -8.26 -16.33
C THR A 25 5.30 -8.57 -17.74
N ASN A 26 4.40 -9.53 -17.86
CA ASN A 26 3.71 -9.77 -19.12
C ASN A 26 3.10 -8.44 -19.57
N LYS A 27 3.20 -8.11 -20.86
CA LYS A 27 2.75 -6.84 -21.44
C LYS A 27 1.31 -6.44 -21.10
N ASN A 28 0.54 -7.32 -20.45
CA ASN A 28 -0.89 -7.18 -20.20
C ASN A 28 -1.30 -7.43 -18.73
N THR A 29 -0.39 -7.29 -17.79
CA THR A 29 -0.70 -7.48 -16.36
C THR A 29 -0.26 -6.27 -15.54
N MET A 30 -0.99 -6.01 -14.45
CA MET A 30 -0.60 -5.11 -13.37
C MET A 30 -0.25 -5.95 -12.15
N LEU A 31 0.91 -5.68 -11.55
CA LEU A 31 1.36 -6.28 -10.30
C LEU A 31 1.29 -5.23 -9.20
N VAL A 32 0.65 -5.57 -8.09
CA VAL A 32 0.60 -4.73 -6.89
C VAL A 32 1.26 -5.50 -5.76
N HIS A 33 2.39 -4.99 -5.30
CA HIS A 33 3.19 -5.57 -4.24
C HIS A 33 2.95 -4.78 -2.96
N PHE A 34 2.45 -5.42 -1.93
CA PHE A 34 2.44 -4.91 -0.57
C PHE A 34 3.66 -5.50 0.13
N ILE A 35 4.67 -4.66 0.34
CA ILE A 35 5.99 -5.09 0.81
C ILE A 35 5.98 -5.18 2.34
N ASP A 36 6.41 -6.30 2.90
CA ASP A 36 6.62 -6.44 4.34
C ASP A 36 7.81 -5.57 4.78
N VAL A 37 7.49 -4.40 5.28
CA VAL A 37 8.44 -3.46 5.88
C VAL A 37 8.32 -3.40 7.42
N GLY A 38 7.62 -4.38 8.02
CA GLY A 38 7.24 -4.31 9.43
C GLY A 38 6.04 -3.38 9.63
N GLN A 39 6.04 -2.60 10.72
CA GLN A 39 4.98 -1.64 10.96
C GLN A 39 5.15 -0.43 10.04
N GLY A 40 4.28 -0.31 9.02
CA GLY A 40 4.35 0.76 8.04
C GLY A 40 3.89 0.33 6.65
N ASP A 41 3.93 1.25 5.69
CA ASP A 41 3.50 1.03 4.31
C ASP A 41 4.66 1.13 3.32
N SER A 42 4.71 0.18 2.39
CA SER A 42 5.47 0.31 1.14
C SER A 42 4.80 -0.52 0.06
N ILE A 43 4.28 0.14 -0.97
CA ILE A 43 3.49 -0.51 -2.01
C ILE A 43 4.09 -0.18 -3.37
N LEU A 44 4.44 -1.22 -4.15
CA LEU A 44 4.97 -1.06 -5.51
C LEU A 44 3.92 -1.52 -6.52
N ILE A 45 3.58 -0.66 -7.46
CA ILE A 45 2.71 -0.98 -8.60
C ILE A 45 3.55 -1.01 -9.87
N GLN A 46 3.49 -2.13 -10.58
CA GLN A 46 4.19 -2.35 -11.85
C GLN A 46 3.17 -2.62 -12.96
N VAL A 47 3.13 -1.75 -13.95
CA VAL A 47 2.24 -1.91 -15.12
C VAL A 47 2.80 -1.14 -16.31
N ASN A 48 2.63 -1.65 -17.53
CA ASN A 48 3.07 -0.97 -18.76
C ASN A 48 4.56 -0.54 -18.73
N LYS A 49 5.43 -1.30 -18.07
CA LYS A 49 6.85 -1.00 -17.83
C LYS A 49 7.11 0.26 -17.00
N LYS A 50 6.10 0.75 -16.27
CA LYS A 50 6.21 1.85 -15.31
C LYS A 50 6.15 1.31 -13.88
N ASN A 51 6.89 1.95 -13.00
CA ASN A 51 6.91 1.67 -11.57
C ASN A 51 6.37 2.87 -10.80
N LEU A 52 5.36 2.65 -9.97
CA LEU A 52 4.88 3.59 -8.99
C LEU A 52 5.13 3.02 -7.59
N LEU A 53 5.83 3.76 -6.75
CA LEU A 53 6.00 3.43 -5.33
C LEU A 53 5.12 4.35 -4.49
N ILE A 54 4.33 3.77 -3.60
CA ILE A 54 3.57 4.49 -2.57
C ILE A 54 4.21 4.11 -1.23
N ASP A 55 4.76 5.09 -0.55
CA ASP A 55 5.48 4.98 0.70
C ASP A 55 6.72 4.05 0.67
N SER A 56 7.51 4.08 1.71
CA SER A 56 8.81 3.40 1.76
C SER A 56 9.09 2.67 3.07
N GLY A 57 8.11 2.64 3.97
CA GLY A 57 8.26 2.03 5.30
C GLY A 57 9.19 2.77 6.24
N PRO A 58 9.33 2.26 7.48
CA PRO A 58 10.17 2.84 8.51
C PRO A 58 11.67 2.66 8.22
N ASN A 59 12.51 3.53 8.79
CA ASN A 59 13.97 3.49 8.62
C ASN A 59 14.57 2.10 8.94
N GLU A 60 14.07 1.43 9.96
CA GLU A 60 14.55 0.11 10.38
C GLU A 60 14.32 -0.98 9.34
N SER A 61 13.43 -0.76 8.38
CA SER A 61 13.12 -1.71 7.30
C SER A 61 13.98 -1.54 6.04
N GLU A 62 14.97 -0.63 6.02
CA GLU A 62 15.76 -0.32 4.81
C GLU A 62 16.33 -1.57 4.13
N ASP A 63 16.92 -2.47 4.90
CA ASP A 63 17.50 -3.70 4.34
C ASP A 63 16.46 -4.63 3.72
N LYS A 64 15.26 -4.75 4.33
CA LYS A 64 14.15 -5.53 3.78
C LYS A 64 13.70 -4.93 2.44
N LEU A 65 13.42 -3.63 2.42
CA LEU A 65 12.97 -2.90 1.22
C LEU A 65 14.02 -2.99 0.11
N LYS A 66 15.29 -2.71 0.42
CA LYS A 66 16.42 -2.80 -0.50
C LYS A 66 16.55 -4.19 -1.13
N LYS A 67 16.49 -5.24 -0.31
CA LYS A 67 16.57 -6.63 -0.77
C LYS A 67 15.42 -6.95 -1.72
N TYR A 68 14.20 -6.49 -1.40
CA TYR A 68 13.01 -6.73 -2.20
C TYR A 68 13.10 -6.02 -3.56
N LEU A 69 13.41 -4.72 -3.57
CA LEU A 69 13.55 -3.94 -4.81
C LEU A 69 14.69 -4.47 -5.69
N LYS A 70 15.80 -4.92 -5.09
CA LYS A 70 16.89 -5.58 -5.81
C LYS A 70 16.47 -6.89 -6.45
N LYS A 71 15.69 -7.73 -5.75
CA LYS A 71 15.13 -8.99 -6.30
C LYS A 71 14.29 -8.74 -7.55
N LEU A 72 13.56 -7.61 -7.58
CA LEU A 72 12.74 -7.19 -8.72
C LEU A 72 13.52 -6.43 -9.80
N ASN A 73 14.84 -6.26 -9.65
CA ASN A 73 15.70 -5.48 -10.55
C ASN A 73 15.19 -4.05 -10.81
N ILE A 74 14.61 -3.41 -9.78
CA ILE A 74 14.15 -2.03 -9.88
C ILE A 74 15.37 -1.10 -9.94
N SER A 75 15.40 -0.21 -10.94
CA SER A 75 16.42 0.84 -11.07
C SER A 75 15.79 2.23 -11.16
N LYS A 76 14.50 2.30 -11.50
CA LYS A 76 13.77 3.54 -11.75
C LYS A 76 12.35 3.47 -11.20
N PHE A 77 11.88 4.61 -10.66
CA PHE A 77 10.48 4.87 -10.37
C PHE A 77 9.98 6.01 -11.25
N ASP A 78 8.96 5.74 -12.05
CA ASP A 78 8.29 6.78 -12.85
C ASP A 78 7.53 7.74 -11.94
N TYR A 79 7.03 7.20 -10.82
CA TYR A 79 6.30 7.95 -9.79
C TYR A 79 6.65 7.42 -8.41
N VAL A 80 6.84 8.34 -7.47
CA VAL A 80 6.91 8.06 -6.04
C VAL A 80 5.88 8.93 -5.34
N ILE A 81 5.11 8.36 -4.43
CA ILE A 81 4.12 9.04 -3.60
C ILE A 81 4.52 8.86 -2.14
N ALA A 82 4.66 9.95 -1.41
CA ALA A 82 4.67 9.97 0.05
C ALA A 82 3.26 10.36 0.51
N THR A 83 2.56 9.46 1.22
CA THR A 83 1.16 9.69 1.59
C THR A 83 1.01 10.74 2.66
N HIS A 84 1.82 10.67 3.70
CA HIS A 84 1.87 11.64 4.79
C HIS A 84 3.22 11.54 5.51
N PRO A 85 3.59 12.53 6.35
CA PRO A 85 4.96 12.66 6.83
C PRO A 85 5.27 11.89 8.13
N HIS A 86 4.65 10.73 8.37
CA HIS A 86 5.03 9.84 9.46
C HIS A 86 6.19 8.92 9.05
N GLU A 87 7.01 8.55 10.01
CA GLU A 87 8.25 7.81 9.80
C GLU A 87 8.03 6.43 9.22
N ASP A 88 6.99 5.73 9.63
CA ASP A 88 6.59 4.41 9.13
C ASP A 88 6.08 4.40 7.68
N HIS A 89 5.97 5.58 7.05
CA HIS A 89 5.68 5.77 5.62
C HIS A 89 6.85 6.34 4.84
N ILE A 90 7.55 7.34 5.40
CA ILE A 90 8.63 8.04 4.69
C ILE A 90 10.03 7.73 5.20
N GLY A 91 10.19 6.81 6.14
CA GLY A 91 11.48 6.50 6.78
C GLY A 91 12.59 6.23 5.78
N ASN A 92 12.32 5.39 4.79
CA ASN A 92 13.29 5.06 3.75
C ASN A 92 13.18 5.92 2.49
N MET A 93 12.42 7.02 2.51
CA MET A 93 12.22 7.84 1.33
C MET A 93 13.52 8.49 0.85
N SER A 94 14.40 8.88 1.79
CA SER A 94 15.71 9.39 1.45
C SER A 94 16.58 8.34 0.74
N TYR A 95 16.52 7.08 1.16
CA TYR A 95 17.19 5.97 0.48
C TYR A 95 16.66 5.81 -0.95
N ILE A 96 15.34 5.81 -1.14
CA ILE A 96 14.72 5.73 -2.48
C ILE A 96 15.20 6.86 -3.38
N ILE A 97 15.12 8.11 -2.94
CA ILE A 97 15.50 9.29 -3.72
C ILE A 97 16.98 9.27 -4.10
N ASN A 98 17.85 8.82 -3.20
CA ASN A 98 19.29 8.86 -3.43
C ASN A 98 19.81 7.70 -4.31
N ASN A 99 19.18 6.55 -4.28
CA ASN A 99 19.70 5.32 -4.89
C ASN A 99 18.97 4.88 -6.17
N PHE A 100 17.82 5.48 -6.47
CA PHE A 100 17.07 5.19 -7.70
C PHE A 100 16.87 6.44 -8.55
N GLU A 101 16.61 6.24 -9.83
CA GLU A 101 16.10 7.29 -10.70
C GLU A 101 14.63 7.54 -10.36
N VAL A 102 14.30 8.70 -9.80
CA VAL A 102 12.91 9.11 -9.49
C VAL A 102 12.52 10.22 -10.45
N ILE A 103 11.53 9.95 -11.32
CA ILE A 103 11.12 10.92 -12.34
C ILE A 103 10.13 11.94 -11.78
N ASN A 104 9.17 11.47 -10.98
CA ASN A 104 8.12 12.32 -10.40
C ASN A 104 7.94 11.99 -8.93
N PHE A 105 7.97 13.00 -8.08
CA PHE A 105 7.71 12.86 -6.65
C PHE A 105 6.45 13.63 -6.27
N TYR A 106 5.53 12.94 -5.59
CA TYR A 106 4.25 13.49 -5.16
C TYR A 106 4.10 13.37 -3.65
N ALA A 107 3.54 14.41 -3.03
CA ALA A 107 3.12 14.39 -1.63
C ALA A 107 1.99 15.39 -1.41
N PRO A 108 1.15 15.26 -0.38
CA PRO A 108 0.21 16.31 0.02
C PRO A 108 0.97 17.54 0.51
N LYS A 109 0.26 18.67 0.57
CA LYS A 109 0.84 19.93 1.05
C LYS A 109 0.85 19.94 2.59
N VAL A 110 1.82 19.27 3.17
CA VAL A 110 2.02 19.20 4.62
C VAL A 110 3.52 19.06 4.92
N GLU A 111 3.94 19.60 6.05
CA GLU A 111 5.30 19.52 6.55
C GLU A 111 5.32 18.88 7.94
N ASN A 112 6.46 18.31 8.31
CA ASN A 112 6.71 17.77 9.64
C ASN A 112 8.15 18.15 10.07
N SER A 113 8.41 18.15 11.37
CA SER A 113 9.75 18.42 11.95
C SER A 113 10.49 17.15 12.36
N THR A 114 10.06 15.98 11.87
CA THR A 114 10.72 14.70 12.16
C THR A 114 11.99 14.55 11.33
N LYS A 115 12.93 13.76 11.86
CA LYS A 115 14.18 13.47 11.15
C LYS A 115 13.94 12.79 9.79
N ALA A 116 12.96 11.92 9.70
CA ALA A 116 12.56 11.27 8.45
C ALA A 116 12.13 12.30 7.39
N PHE A 117 11.29 13.27 7.77
CA PHE A 117 10.86 14.34 6.86
C PHE A 117 12.02 15.25 6.43
N GLU A 118 12.88 15.68 7.38
CA GLU A 118 14.05 16.50 7.08
C GLU A 118 14.99 15.82 6.08
N THR A 119 15.35 14.55 6.34
CA THR A 119 16.28 13.82 5.45
C THR A 119 15.67 13.54 4.07
N MET A 120 14.37 13.31 3.98
CA MET A 120 13.65 13.23 2.71
C MET A 120 13.74 14.55 1.96
N ALA A 121 13.43 15.68 2.61
CA ALA A 121 13.46 17.01 2.01
C ALA A 121 14.88 17.40 1.54
N GLU A 122 15.90 17.15 2.35
CA GLU A 122 17.31 17.34 1.95
C GLU A 122 17.68 16.51 0.72
N SER A 123 17.18 15.28 0.62
CA SER A 123 17.44 14.40 -0.53
C SER A 123 16.75 14.90 -1.80
N LEU A 124 15.53 15.41 -1.69
CA LEU A 124 14.80 16.04 -2.80
C LEU A 124 15.55 17.28 -3.32
N ILE A 125 16.01 18.15 -2.41
CA ILE A 125 16.79 19.34 -2.76
C ILE A 125 18.08 18.93 -3.47
N ARG A 126 18.84 17.99 -2.92
CA ARG A 126 20.13 17.51 -3.49
C ARG A 126 19.97 16.93 -4.90
N LYS A 127 18.82 16.31 -5.19
CA LYS A 127 18.51 15.71 -6.49
C LYS A 127 17.77 16.67 -7.44
N ASP A 128 17.53 17.92 -7.04
CA ASP A 128 16.68 18.89 -7.77
C ASP A 128 15.29 18.31 -8.12
N LEU A 129 14.76 17.47 -7.26
CA LEU A 129 13.47 16.80 -7.44
C LEU A 129 12.37 17.57 -6.72
N LYS A 130 11.44 18.12 -7.49
CA LYS A 130 10.36 18.94 -6.93
C LYS A 130 9.19 18.10 -6.46
N ILE A 131 8.62 18.42 -5.30
CA ILE A 131 7.37 17.86 -4.83
C ILE A 131 6.22 18.40 -5.69
N LYS A 132 5.49 17.50 -6.33
CA LYS A 132 4.22 17.80 -6.98
C LYS A 132 3.11 17.56 -5.98
N ILE A 133 2.29 18.60 -5.71
CA ILE A 133 1.26 18.51 -4.68
C ILE A 133 0.17 17.53 -5.10
N LEU A 134 -0.03 16.52 -4.27
CA LEU A 134 -1.09 15.50 -4.44
C LEU A 134 -2.34 15.95 -3.68
N LYS A 135 -3.47 16.02 -4.38
CA LYS A 135 -4.77 16.40 -3.80
C LYS A 135 -5.92 15.83 -4.63
N ALA A 136 -7.11 15.87 -4.08
CA ALA A 136 -8.31 15.38 -4.75
C ALA A 136 -8.48 15.93 -6.18
N ASN A 137 -9.01 15.08 -7.05
CA ASN A 137 -9.26 15.36 -8.48
C ASN A 137 -8.01 15.58 -9.35
N MET A 138 -6.81 15.29 -8.84
CA MET A 138 -5.59 15.36 -9.64
C MET A 138 -5.53 14.23 -10.67
N LYS A 139 -5.10 14.54 -11.88
CA LYS A 139 -5.05 13.62 -13.05
C LYS A 139 -3.65 13.54 -13.69
N SER A 140 -2.59 13.90 -12.97
CA SER A 140 -1.24 14.03 -13.56
C SER A 140 -0.40 12.76 -13.50
N ILE A 141 -0.88 11.69 -12.89
CA ILE A 141 -0.18 10.40 -12.83
C ILE A 141 -0.70 9.53 -13.97
N ASP A 142 0.21 9.11 -14.85
CA ASP A 142 -0.11 8.27 -16.01
C ASP A 142 0.73 6.98 -15.99
N LEU A 143 0.10 5.87 -15.71
CA LEU A 143 0.72 4.53 -15.78
C LEU A 143 0.50 3.83 -17.14
N GLY A 144 0.01 4.55 -18.14
CA GLY A 144 -0.14 4.06 -19.49
C GLY A 144 -1.51 3.46 -19.79
N ASN A 145 -1.58 2.71 -20.87
CA ASN A 145 -2.85 2.23 -21.44
C ASN A 145 -3.63 1.35 -20.44
N ASN A 146 -4.95 1.53 -20.43
CA ASN A 146 -5.90 0.77 -19.62
C ASN A 146 -5.75 0.97 -18.10
N VAL A 147 -4.98 1.98 -17.67
CA VAL A 147 -4.87 2.35 -16.25
C VAL A 147 -5.55 3.70 -16.03
N ILE A 148 -6.43 3.77 -15.04
CA ILE A 148 -7.06 5.01 -14.59
C ILE A 148 -6.65 5.22 -13.15
N ILE A 149 -6.22 6.44 -12.81
CA ILE A 149 -5.85 6.82 -11.45
C ILE A 149 -6.75 7.98 -11.03
N ASP A 150 -7.51 7.74 -9.98
CA ASP A 150 -8.37 8.72 -9.35
C ASP A 150 -7.85 9.02 -7.94
N VAL A 151 -7.64 10.29 -7.65
CA VAL A 151 -7.21 10.77 -6.33
C VAL A 151 -8.42 11.45 -5.67
N PHE A 152 -8.86 10.94 -4.52
CA PHE A 152 -10.07 11.37 -3.84
C PHE A 152 -9.80 12.28 -2.64
N SER A 153 -8.61 12.17 -2.02
CA SER A 153 -8.16 13.02 -0.91
C SER A 153 -6.69 13.45 -1.08
N PRO A 154 -6.18 14.42 -0.31
CA PRO A 154 -6.93 15.26 0.62
C PRO A 154 -7.86 16.25 -0.10
N LEU A 155 -9.03 16.50 0.51
CA LEU A 155 -10.01 17.49 0.06
C LEU A 155 -9.81 18.84 0.76
N SER A 156 -9.43 18.79 2.03
CA SER A 156 -9.11 19.99 2.82
C SER A 156 -7.63 20.39 2.62
N ASN A 157 -7.35 21.67 2.81
CA ASN A 157 -5.99 22.20 2.81
C ASN A 157 -5.30 22.09 4.19
N ARG A 158 -6.05 21.77 5.24
CA ARG A 158 -5.54 21.68 6.61
C ARG A 158 -6.33 20.66 7.42
N TYR A 159 -5.58 19.78 8.06
CA TYR A 159 -6.06 18.82 9.05
C TYR A 159 -5.26 18.98 10.34
N GLU A 160 -5.87 18.66 11.47
CA GLU A 160 -5.19 18.65 12.77
C GLU A 160 -4.29 17.42 12.89
N ASP A 161 -4.79 16.26 12.43
CA ASP A 161 -4.05 15.02 12.40
C ASP A 161 -3.38 14.82 11.02
N LEU A 162 -2.08 14.46 11.05
CA LEU A 162 -1.26 14.26 9.85
C LEU A 162 -1.76 13.07 9.02
N ASN A 163 -2.36 12.07 9.63
CA ASN A 163 -2.92 10.90 8.94
C ASN A 163 -3.96 11.32 7.90
N ASN A 164 -4.77 12.33 8.19
CA ASN A 164 -5.84 12.79 7.31
C ASN A 164 -5.35 13.54 6.05
N TYR A 165 -4.04 13.82 5.95
CA TYR A 165 -3.44 14.25 4.69
C TYR A 165 -3.22 13.09 3.71
N SER A 166 -3.35 11.85 4.16
CA SER A 166 -3.17 10.65 3.30
C SER A 166 -4.08 10.72 2.07
N PRO A 167 -3.53 10.59 0.86
CA PRO A 167 -4.34 10.50 -0.33
C PRO A 167 -5.06 9.15 -0.39
N ILE A 168 -6.37 9.19 -0.62
CA ILE A 168 -7.14 8.02 -0.99
C ILE A 168 -7.09 7.93 -2.51
N ILE A 169 -6.46 6.85 -3.02
CA ILE A 169 -6.16 6.69 -4.44
C ILE A 169 -6.78 5.40 -4.96
N LYS A 170 -7.61 5.51 -6.00
CA LYS A 170 -8.11 4.37 -6.74
C LYS A 170 -7.29 4.18 -8.01
N ILE A 171 -6.74 2.98 -8.20
CA ILE A 171 -6.06 2.58 -9.43
C ILE A 171 -6.86 1.46 -10.08
N SER A 172 -7.42 1.75 -11.25
CA SER A 172 -8.17 0.78 -12.04
C SER A 172 -7.33 0.31 -13.21
N TYR A 173 -7.29 -1.00 -13.42
CA TYR A 173 -6.68 -1.62 -14.59
C TYR A 173 -7.73 -2.43 -15.34
N LYS A 174 -8.21 -1.90 -16.46
CA LYS A 174 -9.39 -2.41 -17.18
C LYS A 174 -10.59 -2.57 -16.21
N ASN A 175 -11.01 -3.82 -15.88
CA ASN A 175 -12.18 -4.11 -15.06
C ASN A 175 -11.83 -4.43 -13.59
N THR A 176 -10.56 -4.35 -13.19
CA THR A 176 -10.13 -4.56 -11.80
C THR A 176 -9.68 -3.25 -11.18
N SER A 177 -9.84 -3.11 -9.86
CA SER A 177 -9.55 -1.87 -9.16
C SER A 177 -8.98 -2.10 -7.75
N PHE A 178 -8.06 -1.22 -7.38
CA PHE A 178 -7.37 -1.18 -6.10
C PHE A 178 -7.61 0.18 -5.46
N LEU A 179 -7.94 0.20 -4.17
CA LEU A 179 -8.11 1.42 -3.38
C LEU A 179 -7.05 1.45 -2.28
N PHE A 180 -6.23 2.49 -2.29
CA PHE A 180 -5.16 2.74 -1.33
C PHE A 180 -5.53 3.93 -0.48
N THR A 181 -5.43 3.82 0.83
CA THR A 181 -5.94 4.81 1.78
C THR A 181 -4.83 5.46 2.62
N GLY A 182 -3.59 4.94 2.53
CA GLY A 182 -2.56 5.32 3.51
C GLY A 182 -3.11 5.16 4.92
N ASP A 183 -2.97 6.21 5.73
CA ASP A 183 -3.49 6.24 7.09
C ASP A 183 -4.70 7.18 7.26
N ALA A 184 -5.40 7.48 6.16
CA ALA A 184 -6.63 8.27 6.20
C ALA A 184 -7.59 7.72 7.26
N GLU A 185 -8.05 8.60 8.14
CA GLU A 185 -8.96 8.26 9.22
C GLU A 185 -10.42 8.61 8.85
N GLU A 186 -11.34 8.30 9.75
CA GLU A 186 -12.78 8.49 9.53
C GLU A 186 -13.15 9.93 9.07
N LEU A 187 -12.36 10.94 9.45
CA LEU A 187 -12.57 12.31 8.97
C LEU A 187 -12.39 12.40 7.46
N ALA A 188 -11.25 11.96 6.94
CA ALA A 188 -10.94 11.99 5.51
C ALA A 188 -11.85 11.02 4.73
N GLU A 189 -12.19 9.86 5.30
CA GLU A 189 -13.15 8.91 4.74
C GLU A 189 -14.53 9.55 4.57
N ASN A 190 -15.04 10.27 5.60
CA ASN A 190 -16.32 10.96 5.54
C ASN A 190 -16.31 12.09 4.50
N GLU A 191 -15.18 12.81 4.34
CA GLU A 191 -15.06 13.83 3.29
C GLU A 191 -15.23 13.23 1.89
N VAL A 192 -14.56 12.10 1.59
CA VAL A 192 -14.67 11.47 0.27
C VAL A 192 -16.04 10.83 0.03
N LEU A 193 -16.68 10.28 1.08
CA LEU A 193 -18.06 9.78 1.01
C LEU A 193 -19.05 10.91 0.70
N ASN A 194 -18.92 12.04 1.39
CA ASN A 194 -19.78 13.21 1.20
C ASN A 194 -19.56 13.87 -0.17
N ALA A 195 -18.37 13.77 -0.73
CA ALA A 195 -18.06 14.24 -2.07
C ALA A 195 -18.66 13.35 -3.19
N GLY A 196 -19.18 12.18 -2.84
CA GLY A 196 -19.87 11.28 -3.77
C GLY A 196 -18.93 10.56 -4.76
N PHE A 197 -17.68 10.35 -4.41
CA PHE A 197 -16.75 9.59 -5.24
C PHE A 197 -17.13 8.11 -5.32
N ASP A 198 -16.85 7.47 -6.46
CA ASP A 198 -16.99 6.02 -6.64
C ASP A 198 -15.81 5.29 -5.98
N LEU A 199 -16.04 4.83 -4.73
CA LEU A 199 -15.04 4.14 -3.91
C LEU A 199 -15.01 2.63 -4.16
N LYS A 200 -15.97 2.06 -4.91
CA LYS A 200 -16.05 0.61 -5.14
C LYS A 200 -14.73 0.08 -5.69
N CYS A 201 -14.21 -0.99 -5.08
CA CYS A 201 -12.95 -1.61 -5.49
C CYS A 201 -12.97 -3.12 -5.28
N ASP A 202 -12.06 -3.83 -5.95
CA ASP A 202 -11.86 -5.27 -5.74
C ASP A 202 -10.89 -5.54 -4.59
N VAL A 203 -9.86 -4.70 -4.46
CA VAL A 203 -8.84 -4.77 -3.41
C VAL A 203 -8.79 -3.46 -2.64
N LEU A 204 -8.89 -3.54 -1.32
CA LEU A 204 -8.73 -2.41 -0.41
C LEU A 204 -7.46 -2.59 0.43
N LYS A 205 -6.52 -1.63 0.37
CA LYS A 205 -5.51 -1.47 1.41
C LYS A 205 -6.19 -0.85 2.62
N ILE A 206 -6.23 -1.58 3.70
CA ILE A 206 -6.88 -1.14 4.95
C ILE A 206 -6.12 0.05 5.54
N GLY A 207 -6.86 1.08 5.94
CA GLY A 207 -6.32 2.32 6.47
C GLY A 207 -5.58 2.14 7.80
N HIS A 208 -4.52 2.90 7.98
CA HIS A 208 -3.78 3.05 9.23
C HIS A 208 -3.47 1.71 9.91
N HIS A 209 -2.96 0.76 9.11
CA HIS A 209 -2.52 -0.60 9.53
C HIS A 209 -3.60 -1.40 10.27
N GLY A 210 -4.88 -1.04 10.10
CA GLY A 210 -5.99 -1.65 10.82
C GLY A 210 -6.31 -0.99 12.16
N SER A 211 -5.96 0.29 12.35
CA SER A 211 -6.41 1.12 13.47
C SER A 211 -7.92 1.25 13.48
N SER A 212 -8.52 1.29 14.68
CA SER A 212 -9.96 1.52 14.84
C SER A 212 -10.43 2.90 14.39
N SER A 213 -9.51 3.87 14.23
CA SER A 213 -9.78 5.23 13.71
C SER A 213 -10.05 5.27 12.20
N SER A 214 -9.75 4.18 11.48
CA SER A 214 -9.83 4.07 10.03
C SER A 214 -10.71 2.92 9.57
N THR A 215 -10.97 2.85 8.27
CA THR A 215 -11.81 1.83 7.63
C THR A 215 -13.16 1.70 8.33
N SER A 216 -13.85 2.85 8.43
CA SER A 216 -15.19 2.92 9.03
C SER A 216 -16.18 2.01 8.28
N GLU A 217 -17.24 1.57 8.96
CA GLU A 217 -18.28 0.73 8.33
C GLU A 217 -18.88 1.39 7.08
N LYS A 218 -19.08 2.72 7.12
CA LYS A 218 -19.61 3.46 5.96
C LYS A 218 -18.65 3.43 4.78
N PHE A 219 -17.35 3.62 5.05
CA PHE A 219 -16.32 3.59 4.02
C PHE A 219 -16.16 2.18 3.44
N LEU A 220 -16.14 1.17 4.30
CA LEU A 220 -16.06 -0.23 3.89
C LEU A 220 -17.27 -0.65 3.06
N ASN A 221 -18.48 -0.27 3.46
CA ASN A 221 -19.70 -0.55 2.70
C ASN A 221 -19.70 0.12 1.32
N ALA A 222 -19.15 1.34 1.21
CA ALA A 222 -19.04 2.06 -0.06
C ALA A 222 -17.95 1.46 -0.97
N SER A 223 -16.83 1.02 -0.40
CA SER A 223 -15.73 0.41 -1.14
C SER A 223 -15.99 -1.05 -1.51
N ASN A 224 -16.71 -1.80 -0.67
CA ASN A 224 -17.16 -3.17 -0.85
C ASN A 224 -16.11 -4.10 -1.49
N PRO A 225 -14.91 -4.23 -0.92
CA PRO A 225 -13.83 -5.02 -1.49
C PRO A 225 -14.07 -6.52 -1.33
N SER A 226 -13.60 -7.31 -2.29
CA SER A 226 -13.49 -8.78 -2.15
C SER A 226 -12.20 -9.21 -1.43
N ILE A 227 -11.16 -8.37 -1.51
CA ILE A 227 -9.86 -8.59 -0.88
C ILE A 227 -9.48 -7.38 -0.03
N ALA A 228 -9.08 -7.62 1.21
CA ALA A 228 -8.55 -6.63 2.13
C ALA A 228 -7.07 -6.92 2.41
N VAL A 229 -6.20 -5.93 2.24
CA VAL A 229 -4.77 -6.07 2.55
C VAL A 229 -4.42 -5.14 3.71
N ILE A 230 -3.78 -5.69 4.74
CA ILE A 230 -3.32 -4.95 5.92
C ILE A 230 -1.79 -5.00 5.93
N SER A 231 -1.15 -3.86 5.71
CA SER A 231 0.29 -3.72 5.99
C SER A 231 0.45 -3.45 7.47
N VAL A 232 1.12 -4.33 8.17
CA VAL A 232 1.25 -4.30 9.63
C VAL A 232 2.47 -5.10 10.06
N GLY A 233 3.14 -4.71 11.13
CA GLY A 233 4.29 -5.40 11.69
C GLY A 233 3.92 -6.52 12.63
N GLU A 234 4.68 -7.59 12.62
CA GLU A 234 4.64 -8.63 13.65
C GLU A 234 4.98 -7.98 15.01
N ASP A 235 4.27 -8.39 16.07
CA ASP A 235 4.47 -7.89 17.44
C ASP A 235 4.45 -6.36 17.59
N ASN A 236 3.71 -5.65 16.72
CA ASN A 236 3.60 -4.20 16.81
C ASN A 236 2.98 -3.76 18.16
N THR A 237 3.50 -2.66 18.72
CA THR A 237 3.05 -2.16 20.02
C THR A 237 1.73 -1.38 19.97
N TYR A 238 1.18 -1.15 18.79
CA TYR A 238 -0.08 -0.40 18.59
C TYR A 238 -1.31 -1.27 18.76
N GLY A 239 -1.15 -2.61 18.79
CA GLY A 239 -2.27 -3.56 18.83
C GLY A 239 -3.04 -3.60 17.50
N HIS A 240 -2.38 -3.30 16.38
CA HIS A 240 -2.94 -3.39 15.04
C HIS A 240 -2.70 -4.77 14.42
N PRO A 241 -3.62 -5.24 13.55
CA PRO A 241 -4.96 -4.69 13.34
C PRO A 241 -5.86 -4.93 14.55
N THR A 242 -6.74 -3.99 14.85
CA THR A 242 -7.68 -4.11 15.97
C THR A 242 -8.79 -5.12 15.66
N ASP A 243 -9.33 -5.78 16.70
CA ASP A 243 -10.46 -6.71 16.55
C ASP A 243 -11.68 -6.03 15.92
N VAL A 244 -11.85 -4.73 16.19
CA VAL A 244 -12.94 -3.93 15.60
C VAL A 244 -12.84 -3.91 14.09
N VAL A 245 -11.67 -3.61 13.54
CA VAL A 245 -11.45 -3.59 12.08
C VAL A 245 -11.55 -4.99 11.50
N LEU A 246 -10.94 -6.00 12.12
CA LEU A 246 -11.07 -7.40 11.66
C LEU A 246 -12.53 -7.86 11.63
N SER A 247 -13.33 -7.44 12.62
CA SER A 247 -14.75 -7.78 12.66
C SER A 247 -15.58 -7.17 11.52
N ARG A 248 -15.18 -6.00 11.01
CA ARG A 248 -15.80 -5.34 9.86
C ARG A 248 -15.50 -6.06 8.54
N LEU A 249 -14.34 -6.71 8.43
CA LEU A 249 -13.81 -7.31 7.20
C LEU A 249 -14.30 -8.75 6.91
N LYS A 250 -15.34 -9.22 7.60
CA LYS A 250 -15.80 -10.64 7.55
C LYS A 250 -16.16 -11.14 6.14
N GLU A 251 -16.56 -10.24 5.25
CA GLU A 251 -17.00 -10.60 3.89
C GLU A 251 -15.83 -10.56 2.88
N ALA A 252 -14.64 -10.06 3.28
CA ALA A 252 -13.47 -9.95 2.44
C ALA A 252 -12.44 -11.04 2.77
N GLU A 253 -11.70 -11.48 1.76
CA GLU A 253 -10.49 -12.28 1.96
C GLU A 253 -9.38 -11.38 2.50
N ILE A 254 -8.82 -11.71 3.69
CA ILE A 254 -7.87 -10.86 4.40
C ILE A 254 -6.46 -11.40 4.21
N TYR A 255 -5.57 -10.53 3.72
CA TYR A 255 -4.12 -10.74 3.71
C TYR A 255 -3.43 -9.73 4.63
N ARG A 256 -2.42 -10.18 5.39
CA ARG A 256 -1.68 -9.35 6.36
C ARG A 256 -0.19 -9.57 6.17
N THR A 257 0.60 -8.48 6.13
CA THR A 257 2.06 -8.59 5.94
C THR A 257 2.78 -9.27 7.09
N ASP A 258 2.31 -9.15 8.32
CA ASP A 258 2.86 -9.85 9.49
C ASP A 258 2.68 -11.39 9.45
N ILE A 259 1.69 -11.88 8.72
CA ILE A 259 1.39 -13.31 8.59
C ILE A 259 1.89 -13.86 7.25
N ASN A 260 1.66 -13.11 6.17
CA ASN A 260 1.90 -13.56 4.80
C ASN A 260 3.24 -13.09 4.22
N GLY A 261 3.98 -12.24 4.95
CA GLY A 261 5.16 -11.57 4.39
C GLY A 261 4.79 -10.64 3.24
N ASN A 262 5.62 -10.59 2.21
CA ASN A 262 5.30 -9.79 1.01
C ASN A 262 4.11 -10.39 0.26
N ILE A 263 3.09 -9.55 0.00
CA ILE A 263 1.88 -9.95 -0.71
C ILE A 263 1.93 -9.37 -2.13
N VAL A 264 1.67 -10.21 -3.14
CA VAL A 264 1.65 -9.75 -4.53
C VAL A 264 0.31 -10.15 -5.14
N ILE A 265 -0.47 -9.15 -5.56
CA ILE A 265 -1.72 -9.36 -6.26
C ILE A 265 -1.51 -9.01 -7.73
N THR A 266 -1.76 -9.98 -8.59
CA THR A 266 -1.65 -9.82 -10.04
C THR A 266 -3.03 -9.62 -10.66
N SER A 267 -3.17 -8.60 -11.50
CA SER A 267 -4.36 -8.37 -12.32
C SER A 267 -4.05 -8.53 -13.79
N ASP A 268 -4.85 -9.31 -14.50
CA ASP A 268 -4.88 -9.33 -15.97
C ASP A 268 -5.92 -8.35 -16.55
N GLY A 269 -6.61 -7.65 -15.66
CA GLY A 269 -7.68 -6.70 -15.95
C GLY A 269 -9.06 -7.33 -16.05
N LEU A 270 -9.20 -8.64 -15.81
CA LEU A 270 -10.47 -9.37 -15.74
C LEU A 270 -10.58 -10.13 -14.41
N SER A 271 -9.46 -10.61 -13.90
CA SER A 271 -9.37 -11.40 -12.67
C SER A 271 -8.16 -10.98 -11.84
N LEU A 272 -8.21 -11.31 -10.55
CA LEU A 272 -7.13 -11.15 -9.58
C LEU A 272 -6.58 -12.54 -9.21
N LYS A 273 -5.26 -12.59 -8.95
CA LYS A 273 -4.55 -13.79 -8.48
C LYS A 273 -3.54 -13.42 -7.41
#